data_414809118d996d5ad94e03311d824d30
#
_entry.id   414809118d996d5ad94e03311d824d30
#
_cell.length_a   1.000
_cell.length_b   1.000
_cell.length_c   1.000
_cell.angle_alpha   90.00
_cell.angle_beta   90.00
_cell.angle_gamma   90.00
#
_symmetry.space_group_name_H-M   'P 1'
#
loop_
_entity.id
_entity.type
_entity.pdbx_description
1 polymer ?
#
loop_
_entity_poly.entity_id
_entity_poly.type
_entity_poly.pdbx_seq_one_letter_code
_entity_poly.pdbx_strand_id
1 'polypeptide(L)'
;MQIANLLFRRLFNNIQIEEHGKKTKFQCLIGNRSRIFKGLENPDKNAMYKLPMIIITRTGITKNDERLANVYNEVKRASHSSNLNYNLFTPVPLDISYEVSIVSKYQEHIDRALGNFIPFFNKDVFVRSEHPKYPGLFFTNQIIMENDI
;
A
#
# COMPACT_ATOMS: atom_id res chain seq x y z
N MET A 1 3.80 -1.74 11.41
CA MET A 1 4.54 -1.95 10.16
C MET A 1 3.84 -2.92 9.20
N GLN A 2 3.54 -4.17 9.57
CA GLN A 2 2.86 -5.14 8.70
C GLN A 2 1.49 -4.63 8.19
N ILE A 3 0.74 -3.91 9.02
CA ILE A 3 -0.58 -3.37 8.67
C ILE A 3 -0.48 -2.32 7.56
N ALA A 4 0.48 -1.38 7.65
CA ALA A 4 0.67 -0.36 6.61
C ALA A 4 0.98 -1.01 5.26
N ASN A 5 1.86 -2.01 5.22
CA ASN A 5 2.17 -2.77 4.01
C ASN A 5 0.93 -3.48 3.44
N LEU A 6 0.11 -4.10 4.29
CA LEU A 6 -1.11 -4.79 3.88
C LEU A 6 -2.16 -3.83 3.33
N LEU A 7 -2.33 -2.67 3.96
CA LEU A 7 -3.25 -1.63 3.52
C LEU A 7 -2.83 -1.07 2.17
N PHE A 8 -1.54 -0.75 2.03
CA PHE A 8 -1.00 -0.26 0.77
C PHE A 8 -1.15 -1.29 -0.35
N ARG A 9 -0.84 -2.56 -0.07
CA ARG A 9 -1.05 -3.65 -1.03
C ARG A 9 -2.51 -3.79 -1.49
N ARG A 10 -3.49 -3.54 -0.61
CA ARG A 10 -4.91 -3.65 -0.97
C ARG A 10 -5.32 -2.73 -2.11
N LEU A 11 -4.69 -1.56 -2.25
CA LEU A 11 -4.95 -0.63 -3.34
C LEU A 11 -4.63 -1.24 -4.70
N PHE A 12 -3.58 -2.07 -4.75
CA PHE A 12 -3.05 -2.64 -5.99
C PHE A 12 -3.51 -4.08 -6.25
N ASN A 13 -4.16 -4.73 -5.28
CA ASN A 13 -4.45 -6.17 -5.36
C ASN A 13 -5.57 -6.53 -6.35
N ASN A 14 -6.37 -5.56 -6.81
CA ASN A 14 -7.51 -5.81 -7.69
C ASN A 14 -7.33 -5.26 -9.10
N ILE A 15 -6.10 -4.93 -9.48
CA ILE A 15 -5.84 -4.43 -10.82
C ILE A 15 -5.94 -5.57 -11.81
N GLN A 16 -6.78 -5.35 -12.81
CA GLN A 16 -7.05 -6.28 -13.90
C GLN A 16 -7.02 -5.53 -15.21
N ILE A 17 -6.51 -6.18 -16.22
CA ILE A 17 -6.62 -5.73 -17.61
C ILE A 17 -7.47 -6.73 -18.38
N GLU A 18 -8.25 -6.22 -19.31
CA GLU A 18 -9.02 -7.06 -20.23
C GLU A 18 -8.38 -7.04 -21.62
N GLU A 19 -8.05 -8.21 -22.11
CA GLU A 19 -7.46 -8.40 -23.42
C GLU A 19 -8.22 -9.52 -24.15
N HIS A 20 -8.78 -9.19 -25.32
CA HIS A 20 -9.57 -10.14 -26.14
C HIS A 20 -10.65 -10.90 -25.34
N GLY A 21 -11.35 -10.21 -24.44
CA GLY A 21 -12.38 -10.80 -23.58
C GLY A 21 -11.84 -11.64 -22.40
N LYS A 22 -10.51 -11.72 -22.26
CA LYS A 22 -9.87 -12.41 -21.13
C LYS A 22 -9.38 -11.42 -20.09
N LYS A 23 -9.83 -11.59 -18.85
CA LYS A 23 -9.37 -10.78 -17.71
C LYS A 23 -8.09 -11.36 -17.14
N THR A 24 -7.02 -10.57 -17.16
CA THR A 24 -5.74 -10.92 -16.55
C THR A 24 -5.51 -10.06 -15.31
N LYS A 25 -5.33 -10.70 -14.16
CA LYS A 25 -5.08 -10.04 -12.89
C LYS A 25 -3.58 -9.89 -12.65
N PHE A 26 -3.16 -8.72 -12.18
CA PHE A 26 -1.79 -8.47 -11.76
C PHE A 26 -1.49 -9.17 -10.43
N GLN A 27 -0.37 -9.86 -10.37
CA GLN A 27 0.14 -10.39 -9.11
C GLN A 27 0.81 -9.26 -8.32
N CYS A 28 0.31 -8.96 -7.11
CA CYS A 28 0.88 -7.92 -6.26
C CYS A 28 1.81 -8.53 -5.21
N LEU A 29 3.09 -8.16 -5.26
CA LEU A 29 4.14 -8.65 -4.37
C LEU A 29 4.72 -7.49 -3.55
N ILE A 30 5.03 -7.77 -2.27
CA ILE A 30 5.77 -6.85 -1.41
C ILE A 30 7.17 -7.42 -1.21
N GLY A 31 8.19 -6.66 -1.58
CA GLY A 31 9.56 -7.10 -1.41
C GLY A 31 10.56 -6.25 -2.16
N ASN A 32 11.82 -6.61 -2.05
CA ASN A 32 12.88 -5.95 -2.78
C ASN A 32 12.82 -6.37 -4.26
N ARG A 33 12.78 -5.37 -5.14
CA ARG A 33 12.71 -5.53 -6.60
C ARG A 33 13.81 -6.45 -7.13
N SER A 34 15.05 -6.22 -6.75
CA SER A 34 16.20 -7.03 -7.23
C SER A 34 16.10 -8.50 -6.84
N ARG A 35 15.55 -8.80 -5.65
CA ARG A 35 15.35 -10.18 -5.20
C ARG A 35 14.26 -10.89 -5.99
N ILE A 36 13.20 -10.18 -6.35
CA ILE A 36 12.10 -10.71 -7.15
C ILE A 36 12.57 -10.99 -8.58
N PHE A 37 13.35 -10.08 -9.18
CA PHE A 37 13.94 -10.29 -10.50
C PHE A 37 14.88 -11.52 -10.55
N LYS A 38 15.77 -11.67 -9.57
CA LYS A 38 16.61 -12.88 -9.44
C LYS A 38 15.76 -14.15 -9.29
N GLY A 39 14.59 -14.06 -8.67
CA GLY A 39 13.64 -15.16 -8.59
C GLY A 39 12.98 -15.50 -9.92
N LEU A 40 12.71 -14.48 -10.77
CA LEU A 40 12.18 -14.68 -12.12
C LEU A 40 13.19 -15.34 -13.06
N GLU A 41 14.49 -15.04 -12.90
CA GLU A 41 15.56 -15.63 -13.69
C GLU A 41 15.85 -17.10 -13.31
N ASN A 42 15.43 -17.53 -12.11
CA ASN A 42 15.65 -18.88 -11.64
C ASN A 42 14.52 -19.81 -12.10
N PRO A 43 14.80 -20.82 -12.94
CA PRO A 43 13.78 -21.73 -13.50
C PRO A 43 12.99 -22.48 -12.44
N ASP A 44 13.61 -22.82 -11.31
CA ASP A 44 12.95 -23.54 -10.20
C ASP A 44 11.94 -22.67 -9.44
N LYS A 45 12.07 -21.35 -9.50
CA LYS A 45 11.20 -20.39 -8.83
C LYS A 45 10.24 -19.66 -9.77
N ASN A 46 10.39 -19.84 -11.07
CA ASN A 46 9.56 -19.21 -12.09
C ASN A 46 8.06 -19.49 -11.92
N ALA A 47 7.71 -20.66 -11.37
CA ALA A 47 6.33 -21.03 -11.10
C ALA A 47 5.64 -20.16 -10.01
N MET A 48 6.42 -19.49 -9.15
CA MET A 48 5.89 -18.61 -8.09
C MET A 48 5.58 -17.19 -8.57
N TYR A 49 6.24 -16.75 -9.65
CA TYR A 49 6.14 -15.39 -10.17
C TYR A 49 5.43 -15.39 -11.52
N LYS A 50 4.25 -14.79 -11.57
CA LYS A 50 3.45 -14.69 -12.79
C LYS A 50 3.42 -13.25 -13.28
N LEU A 51 3.76 -13.03 -14.54
CA LEU A 51 3.56 -11.75 -15.22
C LEU A 51 2.11 -11.65 -15.74
N PRO A 52 1.50 -10.47 -15.74
CA PRO A 52 2.03 -9.19 -15.22
C PRO A 52 2.00 -9.11 -13.70
N MET A 53 2.92 -8.34 -13.11
CA MET A 53 3.02 -8.17 -11.66
C MET A 53 3.28 -6.71 -11.25
N ILE A 54 2.91 -6.42 -10.01
CA ILE A 54 3.19 -5.16 -9.33
C ILE A 54 4.08 -5.47 -8.13
N ILE A 55 5.22 -4.81 -8.06
CA ILE A 55 6.19 -4.95 -6.98
C ILE A 55 6.14 -3.69 -6.13
N ILE A 56 5.87 -3.84 -4.86
CA ILE A 56 5.86 -2.77 -3.87
C ILE A 56 7.09 -2.90 -2.99
N THR A 57 8.00 -1.94 -3.10
CA THR A 57 9.22 -1.87 -2.29
C THR A 57 9.12 -0.70 -1.33
N ARG A 58 9.29 -0.95 -0.04
CA ARG A 58 9.40 0.14 0.93
C ARG A 58 10.80 0.73 0.86
N THR A 59 10.90 2.04 0.61
CA THR A 59 12.16 2.76 0.43
C THR A 59 12.60 3.50 1.67
N GLY A 60 11.65 4.00 2.49
CA GLY A 60 12.00 4.78 3.67
C GLY A 60 10.91 4.83 4.73
N ILE A 61 11.31 5.26 5.92
CA ILE A 61 10.43 5.63 7.02
C ILE A 61 11.05 6.85 7.68
N THR A 62 10.29 7.93 7.74
CA THR A 62 10.69 9.18 8.40
C THR A 62 9.65 9.57 9.43
N LYS A 63 10.11 10.19 10.51
CA LYS A 63 9.22 10.79 11.50
C LYS A 63 8.75 12.13 10.95
N ASN A 64 7.46 12.37 11.02
CA ASN A 64 6.88 13.64 10.58
C ASN A 64 6.78 14.56 11.79
N ASP A 65 7.75 15.48 11.91
CA ASP A 65 7.82 16.40 13.04
C ASP A 65 6.77 17.53 12.94
N GLU A 66 6.30 17.86 11.76
CA GLU A 66 5.26 18.89 11.56
C GLU A 66 3.89 18.41 12.10
N ARG A 67 3.63 17.11 12.05
CA ARG A 67 2.41 16.49 12.57
C ARG A 67 2.56 15.99 14.00
N LEU A 68 3.73 16.20 14.62
CA LEU A 68 4.01 15.73 15.96
C LEU A 68 3.25 16.59 16.98
N ALA A 69 2.21 16.01 17.58
CA ALA A 69 1.59 16.59 18.76
C ALA A 69 2.39 16.21 20.01
N ASN A 70 2.07 16.85 21.16
CA ASN A 70 2.72 16.53 22.42
C ASN A 70 2.53 15.05 22.79
N VAL A 71 3.63 14.28 22.80
CA VAL A 71 3.64 12.82 22.99
C VAL A 71 3.16 12.42 24.39
N TYR A 72 3.25 13.32 25.35
CA TYR A 72 2.86 13.05 26.76
C TYR A 72 1.37 13.25 27.04
N ASN A 73 0.62 13.79 26.08
CA ASN A 73 -0.82 13.96 26.24
C ASN A 73 -1.55 12.64 25.96
N GLU A 74 -2.34 12.21 26.93
CA GLU A 74 -3.30 11.13 26.71
C GLU A 74 -4.50 11.63 25.91
N VAL A 75 -4.86 10.91 24.88
CA VAL A 75 -6.05 11.19 24.08
C VAL A 75 -7.13 10.15 24.40
N LYS A 76 -8.28 10.63 24.87
CA LYS A 76 -9.47 9.77 25.03
C LYS A 76 -10.11 9.56 23.66
N ARG A 77 -10.23 8.32 23.27
CA ARG A 77 -10.91 7.95 22.01
C ARG A 77 -12.06 6.99 22.31
N ALA A 78 -13.25 7.35 21.83
CA ALA A 78 -14.42 6.48 21.87
C ALA A 78 -14.33 5.42 20.77
N SER A 79 -14.71 4.20 21.09
CA SER A 79 -14.89 3.15 20.09
C SER A 79 -16.19 3.36 19.33
N HIS A 80 -16.17 3.13 18.00
CA HIS A 80 -17.38 3.22 17.15
C HIS A 80 -18.33 2.02 17.32
N SER A 81 -17.80 0.90 17.76
CA SER A 81 -18.57 -0.37 17.83
C SER A 81 -18.85 -0.85 19.24
N SER A 82 -18.30 -0.18 20.24
CA SER A 82 -18.49 -0.52 21.65
C SER A 82 -18.53 0.74 22.49
N ASN A 83 -19.24 0.71 23.63
CA ASN A 83 -19.28 1.82 24.60
C ASN A 83 -17.95 1.98 25.37
N LEU A 84 -16.85 1.48 24.84
CA LEU A 84 -15.54 1.53 25.46
C LEU A 84 -14.80 2.82 25.05
N ASN A 85 -14.23 3.49 26.03
CA ASN A 85 -13.33 4.62 25.83
C ASN A 85 -11.89 4.13 26.05
N TYR A 86 -11.01 4.43 25.09
CA TYR A 86 -9.60 4.12 25.20
C TYR A 86 -8.80 5.37 25.56
N ASN A 87 -7.97 5.28 26.58
CA ASN A 87 -6.93 6.26 26.85
C ASN A 87 -5.67 5.82 26.10
N LEU A 88 -5.26 6.61 25.12
CA LEU A 88 -4.11 6.31 24.30
C LEU A 88 -3.13 7.48 24.35
N PHE A 89 -1.84 7.16 24.39
CA PHE A 89 -0.83 8.17 24.15
C PHE A 89 -0.96 8.71 22.71
N THR A 90 -0.60 9.97 22.51
CA THR A 90 -0.60 10.56 21.18
C THR A 90 0.32 9.75 20.26
N PRO A 91 -0.19 9.24 19.14
CA PRO A 91 0.62 8.45 18.22
C PRO A 91 1.69 9.30 17.57
N VAL A 92 2.87 8.74 17.41
CA VAL A 92 3.95 9.37 16.64
C VAL A 92 3.63 9.24 15.14
N PRO A 93 3.48 10.35 14.41
CA PRO A 93 3.23 10.32 12.98
C PRO A 93 4.49 9.87 12.24
N LEU A 94 4.32 8.91 11.32
CA LEU A 94 5.37 8.38 10.48
C LEU A 94 4.96 8.48 9.02
N ASP A 95 5.86 8.99 8.19
CA ASP A 95 5.75 8.93 6.75
C ASP A 95 6.50 7.71 6.23
N ILE A 96 5.82 6.90 5.44
CA ILE A 96 6.38 5.67 4.88
C ILE A 96 6.40 5.81 3.37
N SER A 97 7.59 5.78 2.80
CA SER A 97 7.79 5.87 1.36
C SER A 97 7.80 4.49 0.70
N TYR A 98 7.08 4.37 -0.40
CA TYR A 98 7.01 3.17 -1.21
C TYR A 98 7.32 3.47 -2.67
N GLU A 99 8.10 2.60 -3.28
CA GLU A 99 8.28 2.52 -4.71
C GLU A 99 7.35 1.42 -5.26
N VAL A 100 6.57 1.75 -6.28
CA VAL A 100 5.68 0.80 -6.97
C VAL A 100 6.19 0.59 -8.37
N SER A 101 6.61 -0.63 -8.68
CA SER A 101 7.09 -1.01 -10.02
C SER A 101 6.09 -1.95 -10.68
N ILE A 102 5.72 -1.64 -11.92
CA ILE A 102 4.88 -2.50 -12.75
C ILE A 102 5.78 -3.26 -13.72
N VAL A 103 5.66 -4.58 -13.73
CA VAL A 103 6.45 -5.47 -14.58
C VAL A 103 5.51 -6.31 -15.43
N SER A 104 5.67 -6.21 -16.75
CA SER A 104 4.89 -6.98 -17.71
C SER A 104 5.74 -7.41 -18.88
N LYS A 105 5.27 -8.40 -19.61
CA LYS A 105 5.88 -8.85 -20.89
C LYS A 105 5.57 -7.88 -22.04
N TYR A 106 4.42 -7.20 -21.97
CA TYR A 106 3.94 -6.32 -23.02
C TYR A 106 3.76 -4.91 -22.49
N GLN A 107 4.22 -3.90 -23.25
CA GLN A 107 4.08 -2.49 -22.88
C GLN A 107 2.61 -2.07 -22.75
N GLU A 108 1.76 -2.57 -23.63
CA GLU A 108 0.32 -2.29 -23.60
C GLU A 108 -0.35 -2.65 -22.26
N HIS A 109 0.12 -3.71 -21.59
CA HIS A 109 -0.38 -4.06 -20.25
C HIS A 109 -0.01 -3.03 -19.19
N ILE A 110 1.19 -2.42 -19.31
CA ILE A 110 1.65 -1.37 -18.42
C ILE A 110 0.81 -0.12 -18.64
N ASP A 111 0.61 0.30 -19.88
CA ASP A 111 -0.15 1.50 -20.24
C ASP A 111 -1.61 1.40 -19.77
N ARG A 112 -2.24 0.26 -19.96
CA ARG A 112 -3.59 -0.02 -19.46
C ARG A 112 -3.65 -0.04 -17.93
N ALA A 113 -2.65 -0.60 -17.27
CA ALA A 113 -2.57 -0.57 -15.81
C ALA A 113 -2.42 0.86 -15.31
N LEU A 114 -1.54 1.66 -15.89
CA LEU A 114 -1.35 3.07 -15.54
C LEU A 114 -2.63 3.87 -15.77
N GLY A 115 -3.34 3.65 -16.86
CA GLY A 115 -4.64 4.27 -17.13
C GLY A 115 -5.70 3.98 -16.05
N ASN A 116 -5.61 2.85 -15.37
CA ASN A 116 -6.45 2.50 -14.24
C ASN A 116 -6.01 3.16 -12.93
N PHE A 117 -4.73 3.50 -12.78
CA PHE A 117 -4.19 4.10 -11.55
C PHE A 117 -4.27 5.62 -11.52
N ILE A 118 -3.82 6.27 -12.60
CA ILE A 118 -3.63 7.72 -12.66
C ILE A 118 -4.88 8.49 -12.21
N PRO A 119 -6.11 8.12 -12.62
CA PRO A 119 -7.30 8.84 -12.19
C PRO A 119 -7.56 8.80 -10.68
N PHE A 120 -7.12 7.74 -9.99
CA PHE A 120 -7.31 7.60 -8.55
C PHE A 120 -6.31 8.40 -7.74
N PHE A 121 -5.11 8.65 -8.28
CA PHE A 121 -4.03 9.36 -7.61
C PHE A 121 -3.94 10.85 -7.96
N ASN A 122 -4.86 11.37 -8.76
CA ASN A 122 -4.93 12.80 -9.04
C ASN A 122 -5.35 13.65 -7.82
N LYS A 123 -5.74 13.00 -6.72
CA LYS A 123 -6.05 13.59 -5.42
C LYS A 123 -5.51 12.69 -4.33
N ASP A 124 -5.37 13.24 -3.14
CA ASP A 124 -5.02 12.48 -1.94
C ASP A 124 -5.97 11.31 -1.74
N VAL A 125 -5.42 10.13 -1.58
CA VAL A 125 -6.18 8.92 -1.27
C VAL A 125 -6.15 8.70 0.24
N PHE A 126 -7.33 8.60 0.85
CA PHE A 126 -7.46 8.31 2.27
C PHE A 126 -7.87 6.85 2.48
N VAL A 127 -7.07 6.13 3.26
CA VAL A 127 -7.35 4.75 3.62
C VAL A 127 -7.66 4.65 5.10
N ARG A 128 -8.86 4.18 5.42
CA ARG A 128 -9.28 3.92 6.80
C ARG A 128 -8.92 2.51 7.21
N SER A 129 -8.31 2.37 8.37
CA SER A 129 -7.94 1.08 8.96
C SER A 129 -8.35 0.99 10.42
N GLU A 130 -8.75 -0.18 10.84
CA GLU A 130 -9.04 -0.47 12.24
C GLU A 130 -7.77 -0.82 13.01
N HIS A 131 -7.69 -0.37 14.27
CA HIS A 131 -6.56 -0.69 15.11
C HIS A 131 -6.58 -2.16 15.54
N PRO A 132 -5.47 -2.92 15.40
CA PRO A 132 -5.48 -4.37 15.61
C PRO A 132 -5.74 -4.80 17.06
N LYS A 133 -5.38 -3.95 18.04
CA LYS A 133 -5.56 -4.24 19.47
C LYS A 133 -6.82 -3.63 20.08
N TYR A 134 -7.39 -2.60 19.44
CA TYR A 134 -8.52 -1.85 19.98
C TYR A 134 -9.65 -1.84 18.96
N PRO A 135 -10.60 -2.80 19.06
CA PRO A 135 -11.73 -2.91 18.15
C PRO A 135 -12.58 -1.64 18.13
N GLY A 136 -13.02 -1.22 16.95
CA GLY A 136 -13.80 0.00 16.77
C GLY A 136 -13.01 1.30 16.78
N LEU A 137 -11.69 1.25 16.98
CA LEU A 137 -10.80 2.40 16.83
C LEU A 137 -10.22 2.41 15.41
N PHE A 138 -10.51 3.48 14.66
CA PHE A 138 -10.08 3.63 13.28
C PHE A 138 -9.04 4.73 13.13
N PHE A 139 -8.09 4.49 12.25
CA PHE A 139 -7.12 5.47 11.77
C PHE A 139 -7.33 5.74 10.29
N THR A 140 -7.20 6.99 9.91
CA THR A 140 -7.20 7.40 8.50
C THR A 140 -5.77 7.75 8.11
N ASN A 141 -5.26 7.06 7.10
CA ASN A 141 -3.93 7.30 6.53
C ASN A 141 -4.10 7.98 5.18
N GLN A 142 -3.36 9.03 4.96
CA GLN A 142 -3.27 9.74 3.69
C GLN A 142 -2.18 9.08 2.83
N ILE A 143 -2.46 8.89 1.57
CA ILE A 143 -1.51 8.39 0.58
C ILE A 143 -1.38 9.46 -0.49
N ILE A 144 -0.17 9.93 -0.70
CA ILE A 144 0.19 10.94 -1.69
C ILE A 144 1.07 10.26 -2.73
N MET A 145 0.79 10.50 -4.00
CA MET A 145 1.69 10.09 -5.08
C MET A 145 2.64 11.24 -5.37
N GLU A 146 3.93 10.99 -5.22
CA GLU A 146 4.98 11.90 -5.68
C GLU A 146 5.13 11.74 -7.21
N ASN A 147 5.16 12.87 -7.91
CA ASN A 147 5.03 12.92 -9.38
C ASN A 147 6.34 12.59 -10.12
N ASP A 148 6.95 11.45 -9.87
CA ASP A 148 8.05 10.92 -10.68
C ASP A 148 7.56 9.67 -11.44
N ILE A 149 6.81 9.92 -12.54
CA ILE A 149 6.43 8.87 -13.49
C ILE A 149 7.36 8.91 -14.71
#